data_26d8431c76c5325296b43387e6a48364
#
_entry.id   26d8431c76c5325296b43387e6a48364
#
_cell.length_a   1.000
_cell.length_b   1.000
_cell.length_c   1.000
_cell.angle_alpha   90.00
_cell.angle_beta   90.00
_cell.angle_gamma   90.00
#
_symmetry.space_group_name_H-M   'P 1'
#
loop_
_entity.id
_entity.type
_entity.pdbx_description
1 polymer ?
#
loop_
_entity_poly.entity_id
_entity_poly.type
_entity_poly.pdbx_seq_one_letter_code
_entity_poly.pdbx_strand_id
1 'polypeptide(L)'
;LFTTASQPVLSGLIEGTNPKADFKGIEHIKEIIPEEFALHDQLRRVKLSIDDTGKTYDEIAAKVSEYNKVLCIVNTRKDAKELYDRLPNDGVKLHLSRMMCPAHLHETIGKIKTLLKDESQPIVRVIATQLVEAGVDIDFPVVFRQEAGLDSVLQAAGRCNREGRSAMGHTFVFSLAAEKRKLFGSMADSNNARLNLPEDSDWFAPSTMKAYFCQLYSRKQTFDEKDIKHWLYKPTELCFETASKEFRLIDDTSINVIVNWENSMELIEQLKESGCTYS
;
A
#
# COMPACT_ATOMS: atom_id res chain seq x y z
N LEU A 1 4.47 20.92 -8.45
CA LEU A 1 3.16 20.38 -8.10
C LEU A 1 3.33 19.01 -7.46
N PHE A 2 2.86 18.84 -6.23
CA PHE A 2 2.80 17.56 -5.53
C PHE A 2 1.34 17.12 -5.48
N THR A 3 1.07 15.87 -5.80
CA THR A 3 -0.25 15.26 -5.69
C THR A 3 -0.10 13.86 -5.12
N THR A 4 -0.94 13.49 -4.16
CA THR A 4 -0.91 12.18 -3.51
C THR A 4 -2.27 11.86 -2.90
N ALA A 5 -2.59 10.57 -2.77
CA ALA A 5 -3.82 10.12 -2.12
C ALA A 5 -3.79 10.30 -0.59
N SER A 6 -2.60 10.27 0.00
CA SER A 6 -2.36 10.49 1.43
C SER A 6 -1.31 11.57 1.58
N GLN A 7 -1.75 12.81 1.86
CA GLN A 7 -0.85 13.96 1.89
C GLN A 7 0.02 13.96 3.14
N PRO A 8 1.35 13.81 3.00
CA PRO A 8 2.26 13.93 4.13
C PRO A 8 2.35 15.39 4.62
N VAL A 9 2.83 15.58 5.84
CA VAL A 9 3.18 16.91 6.33
C VAL A 9 4.37 17.42 5.56
N LEU A 10 4.19 18.52 4.83
CA LEU A 10 5.22 19.14 4.00
C LEU A 10 5.76 20.44 4.60
N SER A 11 5.05 21.09 5.53
CA SER A 11 5.41 22.37 6.12
C SER A 11 5.50 22.31 7.64
N GLY A 12 6.24 23.25 8.22
CA GLY A 12 6.40 23.38 9.66
C GLY A 12 7.55 22.57 10.22
N LEU A 13 7.86 22.81 11.48
CA LEU A 13 8.88 22.08 12.24
C LEU A 13 8.21 20.91 12.97
N ILE A 14 8.75 19.71 12.81
CA ILE A 14 8.42 18.54 13.64
C ILE A 14 9.71 18.13 14.32
N GLU A 15 9.75 18.25 15.64
CA GLU A 15 10.88 17.86 16.45
C GLU A 15 11.02 16.33 16.43
N GLY A 16 12.19 15.86 16.07
CA GLY A 16 12.55 14.45 16.06
C GLY A 16 13.09 13.98 17.42
N THR A 17 13.55 12.74 17.46
CA THR A 17 14.19 12.16 18.65
C THR A 17 15.56 12.81 18.98
N ASN A 18 16.11 13.53 18.03
CA ASN A 18 17.32 14.34 18.17
C ASN A 18 17.32 15.47 17.11
N PRO A 19 18.14 16.54 17.26
CA PRO A 19 18.15 17.66 16.33
C PRO A 19 18.48 17.32 14.86
N LYS A 20 19.15 16.19 14.60
CA LYS A 20 19.42 15.70 13.24
C LYS A 20 18.21 15.08 12.58
N ALA A 21 17.23 14.71 13.39
CA ALA A 21 15.97 14.12 12.96
C ALA A 21 14.82 15.14 12.87
N ASP A 22 15.08 16.43 13.08
CA ASP A 22 14.07 17.46 12.94
C ASP A 22 13.65 17.58 11.47
N PHE A 23 12.35 17.47 11.23
CA PHE A 23 11.77 17.79 9.93
C PHE A 23 11.47 19.29 9.87
N LYS A 24 12.19 20.00 9.04
CA LYS A 24 12.07 21.48 8.93
C LYS A 24 10.98 21.93 7.98
N GLY A 25 10.44 21.00 7.19
CA GLY A 25 9.43 21.32 6.20
C GLY A 25 9.94 22.11 5.00
N ILE A 26 9.01 22.42 4.11
CA ILE A 26 9.20 23.24 2.93
C ILE A 26 8.49 24.56 3.17
N GLU A 27 9.14 25.68 2.88
CA GLU A 27 8.56 27.01 2.99
C GLU A 27 7.65 27.33 1.80
N HIS A 28 6.70 28.23 2.00
CA HIS A 28 5.82 28.77 0.95
C HIS A 28 4.97 27.71 0.20
N ILE A 29 4.52 26.70 0.91
CA ILE A 29 3.56 25.74 0.34
C ILE A 29 2.20 26.42 0.18
N LYS A 30 1.62 26.28 -1.00
CA LYS A 30 0.26 26.73 -1.32
C LYS A 30 -0.62 25.54 -1.63
N GLU A 31 -1.67 25.38 -0.84
CA GLU A 31 -2.71 24.39 -1.13
C GLU A 31 -3.48 24.82 -2.38
N ILE A 32 -3.73 23.84 -3.28
CA ILE A 32 -4.49 24.10 -4.52
C ILE A 32 -5.99 24.13 -4.22
N ILE A 33 -6.42 23.27 -3.29
CA ILE A 33 -7.82 23.15 -2.90
C ILE A 33 -7.96 23.74 -1.51
N PRO A 34 -8.67 24.87 -1.35
CA PRO A 34 -8.95 25.45 -0.06
C PRO A 34 -9.74 24.50 0.85
N GLU A 35 -9.40 24.50 2.14
CA GLU A 35 -10.07 23.65 3.15
C GLU A 35 -11.58 23.90 3.25
N GLU A 36 -12.01 25.13 2.96
CA GLU A 36 -13.42 25.57 2.98
C GLU A 36 -14.33 24.76 2.05
N PHE A 37 -13.77 24.11 1.02
CA PHE A 37 -14.55 23.23 0.16
C PHE A 37 -14.90 21.88 0.81
N ALA A 38 -14.27 21.49 1.91
CA ALA A 38 -14.52 20.26 2.66
C ALA A 38 -14.70 19.02 1.76
N LEU A 39 -13.88 18.89 0.71
CA LEU A 39 -14.04 17.85 -0.32
C LEU A 39 -13.93 16.45 0.25
N HIS A 40 -13.17 16.26 1.32
CA HIS A 40 -13.03 14.97 1.99
C HIS A 40 -14.35 14.46 2.56
N ASP A 41 -15.23 15.36 3.05
CA ASP A 41 -16.57 14.99 3.52
C ASP A 41 -17.53 14.72 2.37
N GLN A 42 -17.52 15.59 1.37
CA GLN A 42 -18.42 15.47 0.21
C GLN A 42 -18.15 14.22 -0.63
N LEU A 43 -16.88 13.79 -0.69
CA LEU A 43 -16.45 12.64 -1.47
C LEU A 43 -16.36 11.35 -0.64
N ARG A 44 -16.85 11.36 0.60
CA ARG A 44 -16.82 10.18 1.46
C ARG A 44 -17.73 9.09 0.90
N ARG A 45 -17.15 7.96 0.52
CA ARG A 45 -17.82 6.82 -0.11
C ARG A 45 -17.58 5.50 0.63
N VAL A 46 -16.79 5.55 1.72
CA VAL A 46 -16.34 4.36 2.43
C VAL A 46 -16.51 4.56 3.93
N LYS A 47 -17.06 3.55 4.59
CA LYS A 47 -17.02 3.40 6.04
C LYS A 47 -15.81 2.55 6.42
N LEU A 48 -15.03 3.02 7.39
CA LEU A 48 -13.89 2.29 7.94
C LEU A 48 -14.27 1.69 9.30
N SER A 49 -13.96 0.41 9.49
CA SER A 49 -14.09 -0.29 10.78
C SER A 49 -12.74 -0.91 11.11
N ILE A 50 -12.25 -0.67 12.34
CA ILE A 50 -10.95 -1.14 12.78
C ILE A 50 -11.14 -2.12 13.92
N ASP A 51 -10.49 -3.27 13.81
CA ASP A 51 -10.43 -4.29 14.86
C ASP A 51 -8.96 -4.72 15.02
N ASP A 52 -8.31 -4.09 15.99
CA ASP A 52 -6.90 -4.36 16.32
C ASP A 52 -6.74 -5.57 17.28
N THR A 53 -7.82 -6.29 17.59
CA THR A 53 -7.73 -7.55 18.33
C THR A 53 -7.20 -8.65 17.41
N GLY A 54 -6.16 -9.35 17.85
CA GLY A 54 -5.55 -10.40 17.03
C GLY A 54 -6.54 -11.50 16.65
N LYS A 55 -6.72 -11.74 15.36
CA LYS A 55 -7.60 -12.78 14.80
C LYS A 55 -6.77 -13.91 14.20
N THR A 56 -7.32 -15.10 14.24
CA THR A 56 -6.77 -16.24 13.51
C THR A 56 -7.05 -16.13 12.00
N TYR A 57 -6.30 -16.88 11.20
CA TYR A 57 -6.61 -16.95 9.76
C TYR A 57 -8.00 -17.50 9.48
N ASP A 58 -8.46 -18.47 10.29
CA ASP A 58 -9.79 -19.07 10.11
C ASP A 58 -10.90 -18.06 10.39
N GLU A 59 -10.78 -17.24 11.44
CA GLU A 59 -11.73 -16.17 11.73
C GLU A 59 -11.78 -15.12 10.61
N ILE A 60 -10.61 -14.72 10.08
CA ILE A 60 -10.56 -13.76 8.97
C ILE A 60 -11.10 -14.37 7.68
N ALA A 61 -10.74 -15.62 7.35
CA ALA A 61 -11.27 -16.30 6.17
C ALA A 61 -12.80 -16.47 6.25
N ALA A 62 -13.33 -16.82 7.41
CA ALA A 62 -14.77 -16.92 7.64
C ALA A 62 -15.44 -15.55 7.39
N LYS A 63 -14.89 -14.47 7.98
CA LYS A 63 -15.44 -13.12 7.83
C LYS A 63 -15.36 -12.59 6.40
N VAL A 64 -14.27 -12.85 5.68
CA VAL A 64 -14.12 -12.53 4.24
C VAL A 64 -15.15 -13.29 3.42
N SER A 65 -15.46 -14.53 3.81
CA SER A 65 -16.39 -15.41 3.09
C SER A 65 -17.86 -15.00 3.22
N GLU A 66 -18.20 -14.13 4.18
CA GLU A 66 -19.55 -13.54 4.30
C GLU A 66 -19.88 -12.61 3.12
N TYR A 67 -18.86 -12.17 2.37
CA TYR A 67 -19.02 -11.22 1.27
C TYR A 67 -18.82 -11.88 -0.08
N ASN A 68 -19.70 -11.53 -1.02
CA ASN A 68 -19.67 -12.07 -2.36
C ASN A 68 -18.53 -11.49 -3.20
N LYS A 69 -18.39 -10.16 -3.25
CA LYS A 69 -17.31 -9.47 -3.97
C LYS A 69 -16.42 -8.74 -2.97
N VAL A 70 -15.22 -9.26 -2.73
CA VAL A 70 -14.34 -8.77 -1.66
C VAL A 70 -12.88 -8.85 -2.05
N LEU A 71 -12.12 -7.82 -1.64
CA LEU A 71 -10.67 -7.75 -1.72
C LEU A 71 -10.10 -7.83 -0.30
N CYS A 72 -9.16 -8.74 -0.06
CA CYS A 72 -8.41 -8.81 1.19
C CYS A 72 -6.93 -8.54 0.91
N ILE A 73 -6.39 -7.49 1.53
CA ILE A 73 -5.00 -7.05 1.36
C ILE A 73 -4.22 -7.37 2.62
N VAL A 74 -3.13 -8.10 2.47
CA VAL A 74 -2.26 -8.54 3.56
C VAL A 74 -0.81 -8.10 3.38
N ASN A 75 -0.04 -8.16 4.47
CA ASN A 75 1.33 -7.64 4.50
C ASN A 75 2.36 -8.60 3.93
N THR A 76 2.10 -9.90 3.96
CA THR A 76 3.08 -10.91 3.51
C THR A 76 2.46 -11.91 2.54
N ARG A 77 3.31 -12.48 1.70
CA ARG A 77 2.91 -13.58 0.78
C ARG A 77 2.45 -14.82 1.54
N LYS A 78 3.03 -15.06 2.72
CA LYS A 78 2.63 -16.17 3.58
C LYS A 78 1.21 -15.98 4.08
N ASP A 79 0.86 -14.78 4.58
CA ASP A 79 -0.49 -14.46 5.02
C ASP A 79 -1.50 -14.58 3.87
N ALA A 80 -1.10 -14.12 2.68
CA ALA A 80 -1.93 -14.25 1.49
C ALA A 80 -2.23 -15.72 1.14
N LYS A 81 -1.22 -16.59 1.20
CA LYS A 81 -1.39 -18.02 0.96
C LYS A 81 -2.27 -18.67 2.01
N GLU A 82 -2.00 -18.42 3.29
CA GLU A 82 -2.75 -18.98 4.41
C GLU A 82 -4.25 -18.62 4.34
N LEU A 83 -4.56 -17.37 4.01
CA LEU A 83 -5.96 -16.95 3.82
C LEU A 83 -6.57 -17.54 2.56
N TYR A 84 -5.84 -17.54 1.44
CA TYR A 84 -6.33 -18.08 0.17
C TYR A 84 -6.71 -19.56 0.28
N ASP A 85 -5.88 -20.34 0.95
CA ASP A 85 -6.10 -21.79 1.12
C ASP A 85 -7.34 -22.10 1.99
N ARG A 86 -7.69 -21.17 2.93
CA ARG A 86 -8.85 -21.32 3.84
C ARG A 86 -10.16 -20.81 3.26
N LEU A 87 -10.12 -20.00 2.21
CA LEU A 87 -11.35 -19.56 1.56
C LEU A 87 -12.10 -20.74 0.93
N PRO A 88 -13.44 -20.78 1.01
CA PRO A 88 -14.23 -21.82 0.39
C PRO A 88 -14.11 -21.80 -1.14
N ASN A 89 -14.37 -22.94 -1.77
CA ASN A 89 -14.37 -23.10 -3.23
C ASN A 89 -15.79 -22.96 -3.81
N ASP A 90 -16.56 -22.01 -3.30
CA ASP A 90 -17.95 -21.73 -3.65
C ASP A 90 -18.09 -20.63 -4.73
N GLY A 91 -16.98 -20.15 -5.26
CA GLY A 91 -16.91 -19.10 -6.27
C GLY A 91 -15.52 -18.93 -6.84
N VAL A 92 -15.28 -17.80 -7.51
CA VAL A 92 -13.96 -17.47 -8.05
C VAL A 92 -13.09 -16.89 -6.95
N LYS A 93 -11.96 -17.50 -6.69
CA LYS A 93 -10.91 -16.95 -5.83
C LYS A 93 -9.63 -16.73 -6.63
N LEU A 94 -9.04 -15.55 -6.47
CA LEU A 94 -7.85 -15.11 -7.18
C LEU A 94 -6.80 -14.59 -6.18
N HIS A 95 -5.55 -14.63 -6.62
CA HIS A 95 -4.42 -14.13 -5.84
C HIS A 95 -3.64 -13.09 -6.65
N LEU A 96 -3.15 -12.04 -5.97
CA LEU A 96 -2.29 -11.02 -6.55
C LEU A 96 -1.06 -10.78 -5.68
N SER A 97 0.14 -10.97 -6.23
CA SER A 97 1.39 -10.65 -5.54
C SER A 97 2.50 -10.28 -6.52
N ARG A 98 3.57 -9.67 -6.00
CA ARG A 98 4.77 -9.34 -6.78
C ARG A 98 5.56 -10.54 -7.31
N MET A 99 5.15 -11.78 -6.96
CA MET A 99 5.75 -13.00 -7.53
C MET A 99 5.20 -13.36 -8.90
N MET A 100 4.11 -12.72 -9.30
CA MET A 100 3.57 -12.87 -10.64
C MET A 100 4.41 -12.06 -11.63
N CYS A 101 4.73 -12.64 -12.78
CA CYS A 101 5.34 -11.86 -13.85
C CYS A 101 4.37 -10.78 -14.37
N PRO A 102 4.86 -9.70 -15.00
CA PRO A 102 4.00 -8.60 -15.43
C PRO A 102 2.83 -9.04 -16.33
N ALA A 103 3.05 -9.98 -17.24
CA ALA A 103 2.01 -10.51 -18.11
C ALA A 103 0.89 -11.21 -17.31
N HIS A 104 1.25 -12.12 -16.42
CA HIS A 104 0.32 -12.81 -15.53
C HIS A 104 -0.47 -11.83 -14.64
N LEU A 105 0.22 -10.84 -14.09
CA LEU A 105 -0.41 -9.80 -13.27
C LEU A 105 -1.44 -9.01 -14.08
N HIS A 106 -1.09 -8.57 -15.28
CA HIS A 106 -1.98 -7.83 -16.17
C HIS A 106 -3.23 -8.63 -16.54
N GLU A 107 -3.06 -9.87 -16.93
CA GLU A 107 -4.15 -10.79 -17.25
C GLU A 107 -5.08 -11.00 -16.05
N THR A 108 -4.51 -11.28 -14.87
CA THR A 108 -5.29 -11.49 -13.64
C THR A 108 -6.09 -10.25 -13.25
N ILE A 109 -5.51 -9.05 -13.37
CA ILE A 109 -6.21 -7.79 -13.14
C ILE A 109 -7.36 -7.61 -14.15
N GLY A 110 -7.13 -7.90 -15.43
CA GLY A 110 -8.16 -7.88 -16.47
C GLY A 110 -9.31 -8.84 -16.15
N LYS A 111 -8.99 -10.07 -15.74
CA LYS A 111 -9.96 -11.06 -15.30
C LYS A 111 -10.78 -10.59 -14.11
N ILE A 112 -10.14 -9.99 -13.10
CA ILE A 112 -10.84 -9.41 -11.94
C ILE A 112 -11.85 -8.35 -12.40
N LYS A 113 -11.41 -7.42 -13.25
CA LYS A 113 -12.29 -6.34 -13.76
C LYS A 113 -13.52 -6.87 -14.49
N THR A 114 -13.35 -7.93 -15.27
CA THR A 114 -14.45 -8.60 -15.98
C THR A 114 -15.41 -9.28 -15.00
N LEU A 115 -14.88 -10.07 -14.07
CA LEU A 115 -15.67 -10.78 -13.06
C LEU A 115 -16.44 -9.85 -12.12
N LEU A 116 -15.88 -8.70 -11.78
CA LEU A 116 -16.58 -7.72 -10.93
C LEU A 116 -17.80 -7.12 -11.61
N LYS A 117 -17.80 -7.03 -12.95
CA LYS A 117 -18.94 -6.55 -13.76
C LYS A 117 -19.94 -7.64 -14.11
N ASP A 118 -19.51 -8.90 -14.02
CA ASP A 118 -20.35 -10.04 -14.39
C ASP A 118 -21.30 -10.38 -13.22
N GLU A 119 -22.59 -10.24 -13.47
CA GLU A 119 -23.63 -10.57 -12.49
C GLU A 119 -23.87 -12.09 -12.41
N SER A 120 -23.49 -12.85 -13.45
CA SER A 120 -23.58 -14.30 -13.44
C SER A 120 -22.53 -14.97 -12.51
N GLN A 121 -21.48 -14.23 -12.15
CA GLN A 121 -20.45 -14.62 -11.18
C GLN A 121 -20.62 -13.83 -9.88
N PRO A 122 -21.53 -14.22 -9.00
CA PRO A 122 -21.84 -13.44 -7.80
C PRO A 122 -20.68 -13.45 -6.80
N ILE A 123 -19.85 -14.50 -6.76
CA ILE A 123 -18.81 -14.68 -5.75
C ILE A 123 -17.43 -14.53 -6.39
N VAL A 124 -16.74 -13.42 -6.03
CA VAL A 124 -15.37 -13.09 -6.46
C VAL A 124 -14.57 -12.64 -5.24
N ARG A 125 -13.65 -13.49 -4.77
CA ARG A 125 -12.78 -13.18 -3.64
C ARG A 125 -11.34 -13.07 -4.10
N VAL A 126 -10.71 -11.95 -3.79
CA VAL A 126 -9.32 -11.66 -4.17
C VAL A 126 -8.49 -11.48 -2.92
N ILE A 127 -7.43 -12.28 -2.79
CA ILE A 127 -6.41 -12.09 -1.77
C ILE A 127 -5.19 -11.46 -2.43
N ALA A 128 -4.74 -10.33 -1.91
CA ALA A 128 -3.62 -9.60 -2.49
C ALA A 128 -2.59 -9.19 -1.45
N THR A 129 -1.36 -8.97 -1.87
CA THR A 129 -0.38 -8.20 -1.10
C THR A 129 -0.56 -6.70 -1.39
N GLN A 130 0.23 -5.83 -0.75
CA GLN A 130 0.19 -4.37 -0.92
C GLN A 130 0.34 -3.89 -2.37
N LEU A 131 0.66 -4.77 -3.31
CA LEU A 131 0.75 -4.47 -4.74
C LEU A 131 -0.46 -3.68 -5.27
N VAL A 132 -1.65 -3.96 -4.74
CA VAL A 132 -2.91 -3.37 -5.23
C VAL A 132 -3.21 -2.00 -4.64
N GLU A 133 -2.46 -1.54 -3.64
CA GLU A 133 -2.67 -0.24 -3.00
C GLU A 133 -2.36 0.92 -3.95
N ALA A 134 -1.35 0.75 -4.82
CA ALA A 134 -0.97 1.75 -5.82
C ALA A 134 -0.91 1.14 -7.23
N GLY A 135 -1.23 1.94 -8.25
CA GLY A 135 -1.06 1.56 -9.66
C GLY A 135 -2.04 0.52 -10.22
N VAL A 136 -2.93 -0.04 -9.41
CA VAL A 136 -3.93 -1.01 -9.85
C VAL A 136 -5.32 -0.41 -9.76
N ASP A 137 -6.02 -0.41 -10.88
CA ASP A 137 -7.38 0.14 -10.97
C ASP A 137 -8.41 -0.98 -10.84
N ILE A 138 -8.84 -1.25 -9.60
CA ILE A 138 -9.89 -2.21 -9.22
C ILE A 138 -10.83 -1.56 -8.23
N ASP A 139 -12.10 -1.99 -8.27
CA ASP A 139 -13.18 -1.44 -7.43
C ASP A 139 -14.00 -2.58 -6.81
N PHE A 140 -13.95 -2.68 -5.49
CA PHE A 140 -14.69 -3.68 -4.72
C PHE A 140 -15.69 -3.02 -3.78
N PRO A 141 -16.86 -3.60 -3.52
CA PRO A 141 -17.80 -3.08 -2.54
C PRO A 141 -17.29 -3.22 -1.11
N VAL A 142 -16.42 -4.22 -0.86
CA VAL A 142 -15.85 -4.52 0.45
C VAL A 142 -14.36 -4.79 0.33
N VAL A 143 -13.60 -4.18 1.24
CA VAL A 143 -12.14 -4.37 1.33
C VAL A 143 -11.75 -4.74 2.75
N PHE A 144 -10.94 -5.75 2.91
CA PHE A 144 -10.24 -6.09 4.15
C PHE A 144 -8.79 -5.67 4.03
N ARG A 145 -8.24 -5.05 5.06
CA ARG A 145 -6.83 -4.65 5.13
C ARG A 145 -6.22 -5.14 6.44
N GLN A 146 -5.19 -5.95 6.34
CA GLN A 146 -4.38 -6.27 7.51
C GLN A 146 -3.76 -4.98 8.07
N GLU A 147 -3.55 -4.90 9.37
CA GLU A 147 -2.96 -3.76 10.07
C GLU A 147 -1.75 -3.16 9.36
N ALA A 148 -1.72 -1.84 9.26
CA ALA A 148 -0.68 -1.08 8.58
C ALA A 148 -0.73 0.39 9.04
N GLY A 149 0.15 1.23 8.50
CA GLY A 149 0.05 2.67 8.65
C GLY A 149 -1.23 3.25 8.05
N LEU A 150 -1.65 4.41 8.53
CA LEU A 150 -2.90 5.05 8.09
C LEU A 150 -2.89 5.34 6.59
N ASP A 151 -1.76 5.74 6.03
CA ASP A 151 -1.57 5.96 4.59
C ASP A 151 -1.90 4.71 3.76
N SER A 152 -1.40 3.56 4.18
CA SER A 152 -1.67 2.27 3.53
C SER A 152 -3.15 1.84 3.70
N VAL A 153 -3.71 2.05 4.90
CA VAL A 153 -5.14 1.78 5.15
C VAL A 153 -6.03 2.62 4.23
N LEU A 154 -5.74 3.91 4.06
CA LEU A 154 -6.51 4.78 3.18
C LEU A 154 -6.31 4.45 1.70
N GLN A 155 -5.12 4.00 1.28
CA GLN A 155 -4.90 3.52 -0.08
C GLN A 155 -5.71 2.24 -0.37
N ALA A 156 -5.81 1.34 0.61
CA ALA A 156 -6.68 0.17 0.53
C ALA A 156 -8.16 0.58 0.47
N ALA A 157 -8.59 1.51 1.32
CA ALA A 157 -9.94 2.07 1.28
C ALA A 157 -10.26 2.74 -0.06
N GLY A 158 -9.26 3.31 -0.74
CA GLY A 158 -9.39 3.84 -2.10
C GLY A 158 -9.65 2.79 -3.19
N ARG A 159 -9.64 1.48 -2.84
CA ARG A 159 -10.08 0.37 -3.69
C ARG A 159 -11.51 -0.08 -3.39
N CYS A 160 -12.12 0.54 -2.39
CA CYS A 160 -13.48 0.26 -1.94
C CYS A 160 -14.44 1.32 -2.50
N ASN A 161 -15.49 0.87 -3.20
CA ASN A 161 -16.50 1.77 -3.80
C ASN A 161 -15.89 2.97 -4.55
N ARG A 162 -14.78 2.71 -5.24
CA ARG A 162 -13.98 3.71 -5.94
C ARG A 162 -14.78 4.47 -6.99
N GLU A 163 -15.62 3.75 -7.71
CA GLU A 163 -16.46 4.32 -8.77
C GLU A 163 -17.80 4.87 -8.24
N GLY A 164 -18.05 4.75 -6.92
CA GLY A 164 -19.29 5.26 -6.30
C GLY A 164 -20.55 4.52 -6.76
N ARG A 165 -20.45 3.23 -7.09
CA ARG A 165 -21.58 2.42 -7.54
C ARG A 165 -22.56 2.08 -6.42
N SER A 166 -22.08 2.05 -5.19
CA SER A 166 -22.88 1.84 -3.98
C SER A 166 -22.96 3.13 -3.18
N ALA A 167 -24.01 3.31 -2.41
CA ALA A 167 -24.14 4.46 -1.52
C ALA A 167 -22.95 4.54 -0.54
N MET A 168 -22.49 3.38 -0.03
CA MET A 168 -21.35 3.30 0.88
C MET A 168 -20.64 1.95 0.71
N GLY A 169 -19.32 1.96 0.53
CA GLY A 169 -18.44 0.79 0.61
C GLY A 169 -17.98 0.56 2.05
N HIS A 170 -17.43 -0.61 2.34
CA HIS A 170 -16.95 -0.94 3.67
C HIS A 170 -15.51 -1.44 3.64
N THR A 171 -14.65 -0.79 4.40
CA THR A 171 -13.28 -1.25 4.59
C THR A 171 -13.09 -1.69 6.04
N PHE A 172 -12.61 -2.92 6.22
CA PHE A 172 -12.31 -3.51 7.51
C PHE A 172 -10.80 -3.60 7.70
N VAL A 173 -10.29 -3.02 8.77
CA VAL A 173 -8.90 -3.21 9.21
C VAL A 173 -8.88 -4.28 10.28
N PHE A 174 -7.96 -5.24 10.16
CA PHE A 174 -7.82 -6.35 11.10
C PHE A 174 -6.36 -6.62 11.43
N SER A 175 -6.12 -7.14 12.63
CA SER A 175 -4.82 -7.66 13.05
C SER A 175 -4.84 -9.18 13.12
N LEU A 176 -3.75 -9.82 12.69
CA LEU A 176 -3.58 -11.27 12.83
C LEU A 176 -2.93 -11.60 14.17
N ALA A 177 -3.55 -12.51 14.93
CA ALA A 177 -2.99 -13.11 16.12
C ALA A 177 -1.84 -14.05 15.73
N ALA A 178 -0.67 -13.53 15.52
CA ALA A 178 0.50 -14.35 15.33
C ALA A 178 1.41 -14.20 16.55
N GLU A 179 1.63 -15.27 17.29
CA GLU A 179 2.44 -15.32 18.51
C GLU A 179 3.86 -14.76 18.38
N LYS A 180 4.31 -14.45 17.15
CA LYS A 180 5.67 -13.95 16.87
C LYS A 180 5.77 -13.01 15.67
N ARG A 181 4.69 -12.49 15.11
CA ARG A 181 4.79 -11.58 13.98
C ARG A 181 4.86 -10.13 14.44
N LYS A 182 6.03 -9.69 14.79
CA LYS A 182 6.29 -8.27 14.90
C LYS A 182 6.41 -7.70 13.49
N LEU A 183 5.67 -6.65 13.20
CA LEU A 183 5.98 -5.78 12.07
C LEU A 183 7.40 -5.23 12.30
N PHE A 184 8.20 -5.12 11.26
CA PHE A 184 9.58 -4.65 11.37
C PHE A 184 9.80 -3.38 10.54
N GLY A 185 10.82 -2.60 10.95
CA GLY A 185 11.25 -1.41 10.23
C GLY A 185 10.14 -0.40 10.03
N SER A 186 10.10 0.21 8.87
CA SER A 186 9.16 1.29 8.53
C SER A 186 7.68 0.89 8.66
N MET A 187 7.34 -0.38 8.46
CA MET A 187 5.98 -0.88 8.64
C MET A 187 5.56 -0.86 10.10
N ALA A 188 6.46 -1.25 11.02
CA ALA A 188 6.21 -1.17 12.45
C ALA A 188 6.04 0.28 12.91
N ASP A 189 6.90 1.18 12.44
CA ASP A 189 6.82 2.61 12.77
C ASP A 189 5.50 3.22 12.29
N SER A 190 5.09 2.90 11.06
CA SER A 190 3.84 3.38 10.47
C SER A 190 2.62 2.84 11.22
N ASN A 191 2.59 1.56 11.56
CA ASN A 191 1.49 0.99 12.34
C ASN A 191 1.44 1.57 13.76
N ASN A 192 2.58 1.73 14.41
CA ASN A 192 2.66 2.37 15.72
C ASN A 192 2.21 3.83 15.69
N ALA A 193 2.54 4.58 14.64
CA ALA A 193 2.04 5.95 14.47
C ALA A 193 0.51 5.98 14.35
N ARG A 194 -0.09 5.02 13.63
CA ARG A 194 -1.54 4.85 13.54
C ARG A 194 -2.17 4.51 14.90
N LEU A 195 -1.61 3.55 15.64
CA LEU A 195 -2.12 3.12 16.94
C LEU A 195 -2.07 4.20 18.03
N ASN A 196 -1.25 5.24 17.85
CA ASN A 196 -1.17 6.38 18.77
C ASN A 196 -2.12 7.53 18.41
N LEU A 197 -2.95 7.38 17.38
CA LEU A 197 -4.00 8.34 17.09
C LEU A 197 -5.17 8.15 18.07
N PRO A 198 -5.91 9.22 18.44
CA PRO A 198 -7.11 9.10 19.25
C PRO A 198 -8.14 8.14 18.65
N GLU A 199 -8.80 7.34 19.49
CA GLU A 199 -9.76 6.31 19.03
C GLU A 199 -10.97 6.90 18.28
N ASP A 200 -11.37 8.13 18.66
CA ASP A 200 -12.48 8.87 18.06
C ASP A 200 -12.10 9.66 16.80
N SER A 201 -10.86 9.50 16.31
CA SER A 201 -10.37 10.23 15.14
C SER A 201 -11.18 9.88 13.89
N ASP A 202 -11.54 10.89 13.12
CA ASP A 202 -11.99 10.68 11.75
C ASP A 202 -10.79 10.34 10.85
N TRP A 203 -10.64 9.07 10.53
CA TRP A 203 -9.51 8.52 9.76
C TRP A 203 -9.35 9.11 8.36
N PHE A 204 -10.42 9.69 7.80
CA PHE A 204 -10.37 10.35 6.49
C PHE A 204 -10.08 11.84 6.60
N ALA A 205 -10.13 12.44 7.79
CA ALA A 205 -9.89 13.86 7.96
C ALA A 205 -8.42 14.24 7.68
N PRO A 206 -8.16 15.36 6.98
CA PRO A 206 -6.80 15.85 6.76
C PRO A 206 -6.03 16.10 8.05
N SER A 207 -6.71 16.52 9.12
CA SER A 207 -6.13 16.73 10.45
C SER A 207 -5.60 15.43 11.06
N THR A 208 -6.32 14.32 10.90
CA THR A 208 -5.87 12.99 11.36
C THR A 208 -4.66 12.51 10.57
N MET A 209 -4.66 12.71 9.25
CA MET A 209 -3.49 12.40 8.42
C MET A 209 -2.28 13.23 8.82
N LYS A 210 -2.47 14.52 9.11
CA LYS A 210 -1.42 15.38 9.62
C LYS A 210 -0.87 14.88 10.96
N ALA A 211 -1.74 14.54 11.91
CA ALA A 211 -1.35 13.98 13.21
C ALA A 211 -0.57 12.68 13.05
N TYR A 212 -1.02 11.78 12.16
CA TYR A 212 -0.33 10.55 11.83
C TYR A 212 1.10 10.78 11.32
N PHE A 213 1.29 11.68 10.35
CA PHE A 213 2.63 11.97 9.83
C PHE A 213 3.52 12.69 10.85
N CYS A 214 2.96 13.53 11.71
CA CYS A 214 3.72 14.10 12.83
C CYS A 214 4.23 12.99 13.77
N GLN A 215 3.39 12.03 14.12
CA GLN A 215 3.79 10.87 14.92
C GLN A 215 4.84 9.99 14.21
N LEU A 216 4.70 9.80 12.91
CA LEU A 216 5.65 9.01 12.13
C LEU A 216 7.01 9.71 12.02
N TYR A 217 7.02 11.02 11.76
CA TYR A 217 8.25 11.80 11.59
C TYR A 217 9.00 11.97 12.91
N SER A 218 8.30 12.20 14.03
CA SER A 218 8.93 12.34 15.35
C SER A 218 9.71 11.09 15.79
N ARG A 219 9.42 9.92 15.19
CA ARG A 219 10.11 8.64 15.49
C ARG A 219 11.34 8.39 14.61
N LYS A 220 11.55 9.18 13.57
CA LYS A 220 12.71 9.04 12.67
C LYS A 220 14.00 9.40 13.40
N GLN A 221 15.05 8.65 13.14
CA GLN A 221 16.40 8.95 13.63
C GLN A 221 17.10 10.00 12.75
N THR A 222 16.77 10.01 11.47
CA THR A 222 17.27 10.96 10.47
C THR A 222 16.34 10.97 9.25
N PHE A 223 16.32 12.08 8.52
CA PHE A 223 15.69 12.18 7.19
C PHE A 223 16.71 12.06 6.06
N ASP A 224 17.97 11.76 6.37
CA ASP A 224 19.07 11.61 5.42
C ASP A 224 19.91 10.39 5.75
N GLU A 225 19.30 9.20 5.69
CA GLU A 225 19.92 7.92 6.05
C GLU A 225 21.16 7.59 5.20
N LYS A 226 21.22 8.09 3.97
CA LYS A 226 22.31 7.87 3.03
C LYS A 226 23.30 9.05 2.96
N ASP A 227 23.16 10.00 3.89
CA ASP A 227 24.00 11.19 4.00
C ASP A 227 24.13 11.98 2.66
N ILE A 228 23.01 12.07 1.93
CA ILE A 228 22.96 12.71 0.62
C ILE A 228 23.35 14.20 0.71
N LYS A 229 22.96 14.87 1.82
CA LYS A 229 23.31 16.27 2.05
C LYS A 229 24.82 16.48 2.14
N HIS A 230 25.56 15.55 2.72
CA HIS A 230 27.02 15.59 2.77
C HIS A 230 27.60 15.64 1.35
N TRP A 231 27.13 14.81 0.43
CA TRP A 231 27.61 14.79 -0.93
C TRP A 231 27.21 16.00 -1.76
N LEU A 232 26.01 16.57 -1.51
CA LEU A 232 25.51 17.73 -2.26
C LEU A 232 26.13 19.06 -1.79
N TYR A 233 26.47 19.16 -0.52
CA TYR A 233 26.94 20.42 0.08
C TYR A 233 28.39 20.36 0.57
N LYS A 234 29.21 19.47 -0.01
CA LYS A 234 30.62 19.39 0.30
C LYS A 234 31.35 20.66 -0.19
N PRO A 235 32.03 21.41 0.68
CA PRO A 235 32.55 22.74 0.34
C PRO A 235 33.61 22.76 -0.76
N THR A 236 34.33 21.66 -0.93
CA THR A 236 35.53 21.58 -1.80
C THR A 236 35.33 20.76 -3.06
N GLU A 237 34.23 20.02 -3.18
CA GLU A 237 34.00 19.08 -4.27
C GLU A 237 32.52 19.04 -4.64
N LEU A 238 32.21 18.98 -5.94
CA LEU A 238 30.88 18.76 -6.46
C LEU A 238 30.66 17.25 -6.66
N CYS A 239 30.06 16.59 -5.67
CA CYS A 239 29.87 15.14 -5.66
C CYS A 239 28.48 14.71 -6.16
N PHE A 240 27.94 15.39 -7.20
CA PHE A 240 26.59 15.12 -7.71
C PHE A 240 26.44 13.70 -8.25
N GLU A 241 27.47 13.14 -8.87
CA GLU A 241 27.44 11.76 -9.37
C GLU A 241 27.32 10.76 -8.21
N THR A 242 28.10 10.96 -7.13
CA THR A 242 28.02 10.14 -5.94
C THR A 242 26.65 10.26 -5.27
N ALA A 243 26.17 11.49 -5.10
CA ALA A 243 24.84 11.73 -4.54
C ALA A 243 23.74 11.05 -5.37
N SER A 244 23.84 11.08 -6.70
CA SER A 244 22.89 10.42 -7.60
C SER A 244 22.94 8.90 -7.53
N LYS A 245 24.13 8.32 -7.34
CA LYS A 245 24.30 6.86 -7.16
C LYS A 245 23.76 6.38 -5.81
N GLU A 246 23.98 7.15 -4.75
CA GLU A 246 23.50 6.84 -3.42
C GLU A 246 22.00 7.13 -3.24
N PHE A 247 21.49 8.17 -3.92
CA PHE A 247 20.08 8.49 -3.89
C PHE A 247 19.29 7.52 -4.78
N ARG A 248 18.67 6.54 -4.13
CA ARG A 248 17.73 5.61 -4.75
C ARG A 248 16.38 5.76 -4.07
N LEU A 249 15.37 6.18 -4.82
CA LEU A 249 13.99 6.26 -4.31
C LEU A 249 13.44 4.87 -3.99
N ILE A 250 13.86 3.88 -4.80
CA ILE A 250 13.57 2.45 -4.59
C ILE A 250 14.91 1.73 -4.66
N ASP A 251 15.32 1.11 -3.56
CA ASP A 251 16.49 0.24 -3.54
C ASP A 251 16.12 -1.05 -4.27
N ASP A 252 16.59 -1.20 -5.49
CA ASP A 252 16.38 -2.40 -6.29
C ASP A 252 17.66 -3.25 -6.27
N THR A 253 17.62 -4.29 -5.43
CA THR A 253 18.63 -5.35 -5.38
C THR A 253 18.13 -6.63 -6.07
N SER A 254 17.02 -6.54 -6.80
CA SER A 254 16.41 -7.68 -7.45
C SER A 254 17.19 -8.10 -8.70
N ILE A 255 17.14 -9.39 -8.97
CA ILE A 255 17.63 -9.97 -10.21
C ILE A 255 16.42 -10.29 -11.09
N ASN A 256 16.44 -9.82 -12.32
CA ASN A 256 15.41 -10.15 -13.29
C ASN A 256 15.49 -11.63 -13.65
N VAL A 257 14.40 -12.35 -13.45
CA VAL A 257 14.27 -13.77 -13.81
C VAL A 257 13.25 -13.89 -14.93
N ILE A 258 13.70 -14.43 -16.06
CA ILE A 258 12.80 -14.77 -17.17
C ILE A 258 12.06 -16.05 -16.78
N VAL A 259 10.74 -16.00 -16.78
CA VAL A 259 9.90 -17.14 -16.45
C VAL A 259 9.07 -17.54 -17.66
N ASN A 260 8.84 -18.85 -17.79
CA ASN A 260 7.91 -19.34 -18.79
C ASN A 260 6.47 -19.04 -18.30
N TRP A 261 5.73 -18.26 -19.09
CA TRP A 261 4.32 -17.97 -18.88
C TRP A 261 3.58 -18.14 -20.21
N GLU A 262 2.57 -19.01 -20.22
CA GLU A 262 1.81 -19.35 -21.43
C GLU A 262 2.68 -19.73 -22.63
N ASN A 263 2.62 -18.97 -23.71
CA ASN A 263 3.33 -19.23 -24.98
C ASN A 263 4.73 -18.58 -25.03
N SER A 264 5.32 -18.16 -23.89
CA SER A 264 6.61 -17.47 -23.88
C SER A 264 7.83 -18.36 -24.13
N MET A 265 7.66 -19.70 -24.17
CA MET A 265 8.78 -20.62 -24.44
C MET A 265 9.47 -20.35 -25.76
N GLU A 266 8.70 -20.10 -26.82
CA GLU A 266 9.24 -19.78 -28.15
C GLU A 266 10.09 -18.49 -28.12
N LEU A 267 9.63 -17.45 -27.43
CA LEU A 267 10.37 -16.19 -27.23
C LEU A 267 11.62 -16.42 -26.38
N ILE A 268 11.59 -17.29 -25.39
CA ILE A 268 12.74 -17.63 -24.55
C ILE A 268 13.80 -18.37 -25.37
N GLU A 269 13.41 -19.28 -26.25
CA GLU A 269 14.31 -19.98 -27.14
C GLU A 269 14.97 -19.02 -28.15
N GLN A 270 14.21 -18.15 -28.80
CA GLN A 270 14.73 -17.10 -29.69
C GLN A 270 15.73 -16.17 -28.95
N LEU A 271 15.43 -15.82 -27.70
CA LEU A 271 16.34 -15.00 -26.88
C LEU A 271 17.66 -15.73 -26.59
N LYS A 272 17.60 -17.03 -26.28
CA LYS A 272 18.83 -17.84 -26.09
C LYS A 272 19.64 -17.95 -27.34
N GLU A 273 18.99 -18.18 -28.48
CA GLU A 273 19.67 -18.27 -29.81
C GLU A 273 20.30 -16.95 -30.24
N SER A 274 19.71 -15.80 -29.90
CA SER A 274 20.23 -14.48 -30.21
C SER A 274 21.53 -14.13 -29.49
N GLY A 275 21.93 -14.90 -28.48
CA GLY A 275 23.12 -14.64 -27.67
C GLY A 275 23.09 -13.37 -26.86
N CYS A 276 21.92 -12.71 -26.75
CA CYS A 276 21.76 -11.53 -25.92
C CYS A 276 21.91 -11.91 -24.45
N THR A 277 23.01 -11.49 -23.85
CA THR A 277 23.18 -11.53 -22.39
C THR A 277 22.61 -10.23 -21.80
N TYR A 278 21.65 -10.35 -20.91
CA TYR A 278 21.24 -9.22 -20.07
C TYR A 278 22.39 -8.86 -19.14
N SER A 279 22.98 -7.68 -19.37
CA SER A 279 23.92 -7.04 -18.42
C SER A 279 23.15 -6.14 -17.46
#